data_ff48848cdaaeff41ba7d983cb2b0aa4f
#
_entry.id   ff48848cdaaeff41ba7d983cb2b0aa4f
#
_cell.length_a   1.000
_cell.length_b   1.000
_cell.length_c   1.000
_cell.angle_alpha   90.00
_cell.angle_beta   90.00
_cell.angle_gamma   90.00
#
_symmetry.space_group_name_H-M   'P 1'
#
loop_
_entity.id
_entity.type
_entity.pdbx_description
1 polymer ?
#
loop_
_entity_poly.entity_id
_entity_poly.type
_entity_poly.pdbx_seq_one_letter_code
_entity_poly.pdbx_strand_id
1 'polypeptide(L)'
;GVVMTLVQLPPNATLDRTEKVIDQMTGFFLEGEQQKPYVESLFSVAGFSFTGVGQNAGLAFIQLKDWSERTTPESQIGAIIQRGMALNVIAKDASYIMPLQLPAMPELGVSAGFNFMLKDSAGNGHEKLVTARNMILGMAAQDKRLAGVRPNGQEDTPQYKIYVDNEKASAMGVSIS
;
A
#
# COMPACT_ATOMS: atom_id res chain seq x y z
N GLY A 1 -19.85 8.41 2.76
CA GLY A 1 -18.79 7.94 1.84
C GLY A 1 -17.63 7.32 2.59
N VAL A 2 -16.85 6.47 1.92
CA VAL A 2 -15.69 5.79 2.52
C VAL A 2 -14.46 6.04 1.66
N VAL A 3 -13.35 6.40 2.30
CA VAL A 3 -12.01 6.43 1.72
C VAL A 3 -11.26 5.20 2.23
N MET A 4 -10.76 4.40 1.31
CA MET A 4 -9.86 3.31 1.64
C MET A 4 -8.42 3.79 1.51
N THR A 5 -7.56 3.44 2.45
CA THR A 5 -6.15 3.85 2.41
C THR A 5 -5.25 2.63 2.53
N LEU A 6 -4.40 2.46 1.53
CA LEU A 6 -3.34 1.44 1.55
C LEU A 6 -2.10 2.05 2.18
N VAL A 7 -1.47 1.30 3.07
CA VAL A 7 -0.21 1.67 3.73
C VAL A 7 0.81 0.58 3.42
N GLN A 8 1.94 0.96 2.88
CA GLN A 8 3.03 0.04 2.60
C GLN A 8 4.34 0.61 3.13
N LEU A 9 5.05 -0.18 3.92
CA LEU A 9 6.39 0.12 4.40
C LEU A 9 7.43 -0.71 3.62
N PRO A 10 8.73 -0.39 3.75
CA PRO A 10 9.79 -1.22 3.19
C PRO A 10 9.70 -2.69 3.64
N PRO A 11 10.20 -3.63 2.84
CA PRO A 11 10.05 -5.08 3.08
C PRO A 11 10.56 -5.58 4.43
N ASN A 12 11.49 -4.86 5.05
CA ASN A 12 12.09 -5.21 6.34
C ASN A 12 11.45 -4.48 7.54
N ALA A 13 10.35 -3.77 7.32
CA ALA A 13 9.65 -3.10 8.41
C ALA A 13 8.93 -4.12 9.29
N THR A 14 9.04 -3.91 10.60
CA THR A 14 8.33 -4.68 11.60
C THR A 14 6.88 -4.22 11.74
N LEU A 15 6.04 -5.05 12.36
CA LEU A 15 4.66 -4.70 12.65
C LEU A 15 4.56 -3.41 13.48
N ASP A 16 5.39 -3.24 14.51
CA ASP A 16 5.42 -2.03 15.34
C ASP A 16 5.69 -0.75 14.55
N ARG A 17 6.53 -0.83 13.50
CA ARG A 17 6.76 0.33 12.61
C ARG A 17 5.53 0.63 11.76
N THR A 18 4.84 -0.41 11.30
CA THR A 18 3.61 -0.27 10.54
C THR A 18 2.50 0.32 11.41
N GLU A 19 2.36 -0.13 12.65
CA GLU A 19 1.42 0.44 13.62
C GLU A 19 1.68 1.93 13.85
N LYS A 20 2.92 2.34 14.04
CA LYS A 20 3.28 3.77 14.18
C LYS A 20 2.87 4.62 12.98
N VAL A 21 3.03 4.10 11.77
CA VAL A 21 2.59 4.80 10.56
C VAL A 21 1.07 4.89 10.50
N ILE A 22 0.38 3.82 10.91
CA ILE A 22 -1.09 3.79 11.00
C ILE A 22 -1.58 4.78 12.05
N ASP A 23 -0.91 4.91 13.20
CA ASP A 23 -1.23 5.89 14.23
C ASP A 23 -1.06 7.33 13.72
N GLN A 24 0.01 7.61 12.99
CA GLN A 24 0.21 8.91 12.34
C GLN A 24 -0.90 9.22 11.33
N MET A 25 -1.30 8.24 10.54
CA MET A 25 -2.42 8.36 9.60
C MET A 25 -3.74 8.58 10.35
N THR A 26 -3.97 7.86 11.43
CA THR A 26 -5.17 7.98 12.27
C THR A 26 -5.26 9.39 12.86
N GLY A 27 -4.17 9.89 13.45
CA GLY A 27 -4.09 11.26 13.97
C GLY A 27 -4.34 12.30 12.88
N PHE A 28 -3.79 12.10 11.67
CA PHE A 28 -4.01 12.99 10.54
C PHE A 28 -5.50 13.10 10.16
N PHE A 29 -6.23 11.98 10.10
CA PHE A 29 -7.63 11.97 9.68
C PHE A 29 -8.61 12.32 10.80
N LEU A 30 -8.37 11.88 12.04
CA LEU A 30 -9.29 12.09 13.15
C LEU A 30 -9.04 13.35 13.96
N GLU A 31 -7.79 13.82 14.02
CA GLU A 31 -7.38 14.94 14.87
C GLU A 31 -6.92 16.16 14.08
N GLY A 32 -6.42 15.93 12.84
CA GLY A 32 -5.93 16.99 11.97
C GLY A 32 -7.03 18.00 11.61
N GLU A 33 -6.79 19.29 11.84
CA GLU A 33 -7.78 20.37 11.66
C GLU A 33 -8.42 20.40 10.26
N GLN A 34 -7.68 19.98 9.24
CA GLN A 34 -8.14 19.97 7.85
C GLN A 34 -9.03 18.78 7.48
N GLN A 35 -8.99 17.69 8.25
CA GLN A 35 -9.71 16.45 7.96
C GLN A 35 -10.80 16.14 8.99
N LYS A 36 -10.52 16.40 10.27
CA LYS A 36 -11.43 16.17 11.39
C LYS A 36 -12.87 16.64 11.16
N PRO A 37 -13.14 17.80 10.53
CA PRO A 37 -14.51 18.25 10.29
C PRO A 37 -15.32 17.32 9.38
N TYR A 38 -14.66 16.49 8.56
CA TYR A 38 -15.27 15.70 7.49
C TYR A 38 -15.24 14.19 7.74
N VAL A 39 -14.45 13.76 8.73
CA VAL A 39 -14.28 12.33 9.08
C VAL A 39 -15.14 11.99 10.29
N GLU A 40 -15.87 10.90 10.22
CA GLU A 40 -16.70 10.38 11.30
C GLU A 40 -15.94 9.34 12.14
N SER A 41 -15.32 8.39 11.46
CA SER A 41 -14.58 7.31 12.12
C SER A 41 -13.53 6.72 11.20
N LEU A 42 -12.59 5.98 11.79
CA LEU A 42 -11.54 5.27 11.07
C LEU A 42 -11.38 3.87 11.66
N PHE A 43 -11.31 2.89 10.79
CA PHE A 43 -10.93 1.52 11.12
C PHE A 43 -9.67 1.15 10.35
N SER A 44 -8.68 0.61 11.03
CA SER A 44 -7.40 0.23 10.43
C SER A 44 -6.94 -1.15 10.87
N VAL A 45 -6.18 -1.81 10.01
CA VAL A 45 -5.56 -3.12 10.25
C VAL A 45 -4.09 -3.06 9.85
N ALA A 46 -3.21 -3.42 10.76
CA ALA A 46 -1.80 -3.65 10.48
C ALA A 46 -1.55 -5.13 10.13
N GLY A 47 -0.55 -5.40 9.30
CA GLY A 47 -0.18 -6.76 8.90
C GLY A 47 -0.99 -7.33 7.75
N PHE A 48 -1.90 -6.56 7.16
CA PHE A 48 -2.75 -6.99 6.06
C PHE A 48 -2.93 -5.90 5.00
N SER A 49 -2.96 -6.31 3.73
CA SER A 49 -3.41 -5.49 2.61
C SER A 49 -4.03 -6.37 1.52
N PHE A 50 -4.65 -5.77 0.51
CA PHE A 50 -5.19 -6.53 -0.63
C PHE A 50 -4.11 -7.20 -1.49
N THR A 51 -2.86 -6.80 -1.36
CA THR A 51 -1.72 -7.41 -2.05
C THR A 51 -1.15 -8.60 -1.30
N GLY A 52 -1.57 -8.82 -0.06
CA GLY A 52 -1.14 -9.96 0.76
C GLY A 52 -1.05 -9.65 2.25
N VAL A 53 -0.65 -10.66 3.00
CA VAL A 53 -0.37 -10.58 4.44
C VAL A 53 1.12 -10.31 4.63
N GLY A 54 1.46 -9.29 5.41
CA GLY A 54 2.85 -8.95 5.69
C GLY A 54 2.96 -7.87 6.75
N GLN A 55 3.93 -7.98 7.65
CA GLN A 55 4.13 -7.04 8.76
C GLN A 55 4.30 -5.59 8.30
N ASN A 56 4.77 -5.40 7.07
CA ASN A 56 5.04 -4.10 6.46
C ASN A 56 3.85 -3.52 5.66
N ALA A 57 2.67 -4.09 5.82
CA ALA A 57 1.47 -3.68 5.11
C ALA A 57 0.36 -3.28 6.08
N GLY A 58 -0.46 -2.33 5.69
CA GLY A 58 -1.64 -1.91 6.42
C GLY A 58 -2.76 -1.43 5.52
N LEU A 59 -3.96 -1.44 6.05
CA LEU A 59 -5.17 -1.02 5.38
C LEU A 59 -6.02 -0.21 6.35
N ALA A 60 -6.64 0.87 5.85
CA ALA A 60 -7.61 1.63 6.62
C ALA A 60 -8.85 1.95 5.80
N PHE A 61 -9.97 2.02 6.51
CA PHE A 61 -11.25 2.50 6.01
C PHE A 61 -11.65 3.74 6.81
N ILE A 62 -11.78 4.85 6.13
CA ILE A 62 -12.07 6.14 6.72
C ILE A 62 -13.50 6.48 6.34
N GLN A 63 -14.39 6.41 7.33
CA GLN A 63 -15.78 6.78 7.18
C GLN A 63 -15.90 8.30 7.20
N LEU A 64 -16.48 8.86 6.16
CA LEU A 64 -16.76 10.28 6.07
C LEU A 64 -18.16 10.58 6.61
N LYS A 65 -18.35 11.76 7.21
CA LYS A 65 -19.65 12.27 7.62
C LYS A 65 -20.65 12.28 6.50
N ASP A 66 -21.91 12.48 6.80
CA ASP A 66 -22.99 12.51 5.81
C ASP A 66 -22.77 13.60 4.74
N TRP A 67 -23.33 13.38 3.57
CA TRP A 67 -23.23 14.31 2.44
C TRP A 67 -23.82 15.68 2.77
N SER A 68 -24.87 15.74 3.60
CA SER A 68 -25.51 16.98 4.06
C SER A 68 -24.59 17.87 4.90
N GLU A 69 -23.60 17.26 5.57
CA GLU A 69 -22.60 17.98 6.36
C GLU A 69 -21.35 18.36 5.55
N ARG A 70 -21.20 17.83 4.34
CA ARG A 70 -20.03 17.99 3.47
C ARG A 70 -20.39 18.67 2.16
N THR A 71 -20.87 19.90 2.26
CA THR A 71 -21.40 20.68 1.12
C THR A 71 -20.37 21.58 0.42
N THR A 72 -19.20 21.77 1.02
CA THR A 72 -18.14 22.63 0.46
C THR A 72 -17.20 21.86 -0.47
N PRO A 73 -16.51 22.49 -1.41
CA PRO A 73 -15.54 21.84 -2.29
C PRO A 73 -14.43 21.08 -1.52
N GLU A 74 -13.97 21.65 -0.39
CA GLU A 74 -12.93 21.06 0.46
C GLU A 74 -13.42 19.80 1.19
N SER A 75 -14.72 19.66 1.37
CA SER A 75 -15.35 18.51 2.02
C SER A 75 -15.62 17.35 1.06
N GLN A 76 -15.42 17.54 -0.24
CA GLN A 76 -15.60 16.49 -1.22
C GLN A 76 -14.53 15.41 -1.08
N ILE A 77 -14.91 14.15 -1.39
CA ILE A 77 -14.04 12.99 -1.22
C ILE A 77 -12.71 13.12 -1.97
N GLY A 78 -12.73 13.73 -3.17
CA GLY A 78 -11.52 13.99 -3.95
C GLY A 78 -10.54 14.93 -3.26
N ALA A 79 -11.03 16.00 -2.62
CA ALA A 79 -10.21 16.95 -1.87
C ALA A 79 -9.63 16.29 -0.60
N ILE A 80 -10.40 15.44 0.07
CA ILE A 80 -9.96 14.67 1.25
C ILE A 80 -8.84 13.71 0.85
N ILE A 81 -9.00 12.99 -0.25
CA ILE A 81 -7.97 12.08 -0.80
C ILE A 81 -6.71 12.87 -1.16
N GLN A 82 -6.84 13.98 -1.86
CA GLN A 82 -5.70 14.80 -2.27
C GLN A 82 -4.89 15.31 -1.06
N ARG A 83 -5.57 15.78 -0.01
CA ARG A 83 -4.89 16.15 1.24
C ARG A 83 -4.26 14.95 1.92
N GLY A 84 -4.90 13.79 1.89
CA GLY A 84 -4.36 12.53 2.44
C GLY A 84 -3.04 12.11 1.79
N MET A 85 -2.76 12.52 0.56
CA MET A 85 -1.46 12.27 -0.09
C MET A 85 -0.29 12.96 0.64
N ALA A 86 -0.55 13.99 1.45
CA ALA A 86 0.49 14.62 2.28
C ALA A 86 1.09 13.67 3.32
N LEU A 87 0.38 12.59 3.67
CA LEU A 87 0.90 11.54 4.54
C LEU A 87 2.20 10.90 4.03
N ASN A 88 2.41 10.87 2.71
CA ASN A 88 3.66 10.37 2.12
C ASN A 88 4.89 11.23 2.47
N VAL A 89 4.67 12.47 2.90
CA VAL A 89 5.73 13.36 3.38
C VAL A 89 5.85 13.32 4.91
N ILE A 90 4.72 13.12 5.58
CA ILE A 90 4.62 13.12 7.05
C ILE A 90 5.15 11.80 7.62
N ALA A 91 4.65 10.67 7.11
CA ALA A 91 5.02 9.35 7.57
C ALA A 91 6.23 8.80 6.79
N LYS A 92 7.42 9.27 7.16
CA LYS A 92 8.69 8.96 6.46
C LYS A 92 9.07 7.48 6.45
N ASP A 93 8.51 6.68 7.33
CA ASP A 93 8.74 5.24 7.39
C ASP A 93 7.93 4.46 6.34
N ALA A 94 6.91 5.08 5.76
CA ALA A 94 6.13 4.46 4.69
C ALA A 94 6.85 4.54 3.35
N SER A 95 6.80 3.46 2.58
CA SER A 95 7.17 3.48 1.16
C SER A 95 6.13 4.23 0.34
N TYR A 96 4.86 4.01 0.66
CA TYR A 96 3.74 4.82 0.18
C TYR A 96 2.51 4.68 1.08
N ILE A 97 1.71 5.74 1.10
CA ILE A 97 0.35 5.77 1.65
C ILE A 97 -0.56 6.25 0.53
N MET A 98 -1.57 5.46 0.20
CA MET A 98 -2.44 5.71 -0.95
C MET A 98 -3.91 5.72 -0.53
N PRO A 99 -4.49 6.89 -0.25
CA PRO A 99 -5.92 7.05 -0.09
C PRO A 99 -6.63 6.87 -1.44
N LEU A 100 -7.68 6.07 -1.47
CA LEU A 100 -8.44 5.72 -2.66
C LEU A 100 -9.93 5.86 -2.38
N GLN A 101 -10.68 6.31 -3.38
CA GLN A 101 -12.13 6.22 -3.33
C GLN A 101 -12.57 4.81 -3.71
N LEU A 102 -13.40 4.19 -2.86
CA LEU A 102 -14.06 2.95 -3.24
C LEU A 102 -15.11 3.23 -4.31
N PRO A 103 -15.22 2.38 -5.33
CA PRO A 103 -16.28 2.50 -6.32
C PRO A 103 -17.65 2.29 -5.66
N ALA A 104 -18.68 2.97 -6.17
CA ALA A 104 -20.03 2.85 -5.66
C ALA A 104 -20.61 1.43 -5.84
N MET A 105 -20.11 0.70 -6.81
CA MET A 105 -20.45 -0.71 -7.09
C MET A 105 -19.16 -1.54 -7.10
N PRO A 106 -18.90 -2.34 -6.04
CA PRO A 106 -17.70 -3.17 -5.93
C PRO A 106 -17.50 -4.14 -7.09
N GLU A 107 -18.60 -4.64 -7.68
CA GLU A 107 -18.59 -5.59 -8.78
C GLU A 107 -18.05 -4.99 -10.09
N LEU A 108 -18.09 -3.69 -10.25
CA LEU A 108 -17.53 -3.00 -11.42
C LEU A 108 -16.02 -2.79 -11.33
N GLY A 109 -15.40 -3.25 -10.24
CA GLY A 109 -13.94 -3.18 -10.02
C GLY A 109 -13.45 -1.83 -9.51
N VAL A 110 -12.26 -1.84 -8.95
CA VAL A 110 -11.62 -0.68 -8.28
C VAL A 110 -10.92 0.24 -9.29
N SER A 111 -10.83 -0.14 -10.56
CA SER A 111 -10.00 0.56 -11.53
C SER A 111 -10.76 1.02 -12.76
N ALA A 112 -10.82 2.31 -12.97
CA ALA A 112 -10.85 2.87 -14.31
C ALA A 112 -9.47 2.59 -14.93
N GLY A 113 -9.41 1.86 -16.03
CA GLY A 113 -8.15 1.54 -16.68
C GLY A 113 -8.11 0.14 -17.25
N PHE A 114 -6.91 -0.41 -17.38
CA PHE A 114 -6.69 -1.76 -17.91
C PHE A 114 -5.69 -2.53 -17.05
N ASN A 115 -5.85 -3.85 -17.02
CA ASN A 115 -4.85 -4.76 -16.47
C ASN A 115 -4.07 -5.38 -17.63
N PHE A 116 -2.74 -5.22 -17.59
CA PHE A 116 -1.84 -5.84 -18.54
C PHE A 116 -1.04 -6.93 -17.84
N MET A 117 -1.10 -8.14 -18.37
CA MET A 117 -0.36 -9.28 -17.82
C MET A 117 0.83 -9.62 -18.69
N LEU A 118 2.05 -9.42 -18.17
CA LEU A 118 3.29 -9.84 -18.78
C LEU A 118 3.61 -11.27 -18.32
N LYS A 119 3.80 -12.18 -19.27
CA LYS A 119 4.10 -13.59 -19.01
C LYS A 119 5.37 -14.02 -19.72
N ASP A 120 6.27 -14.67 -19.01
CA ASP A 120 7.43 -15.35 -19.61
C ASP A 120 7.01 -16.73 -20.10
N SER A 121 6.66 -16.84 -21.39
CA SER A 121 6.29 -18.09 -22.03
C SER A 121 7.49 -18.92 -22.52
N ALA A 122 8.66 -18.30 -22.59
CA ALA A 122 9.88 -18.94 -23.10
C ALA A 122 10.78 -19.47 -21.98
N GLY A 123 10.41 -19.25 -20.69
CA GLY A 123 11.21 -19.68 -19.56
C GLY A 123 12.55 -18.95 -19.42
N ASN A 124 12.61 -17.68 -19.82
CA ASN A 124 13.82 -16.87 -19.77
C ASN A 124 14.27 -16.50 -18.36
N GLY A 125 13.38 -16.68 -17.40
CA GLY A 125 13.61 -16.45 -15.98
C GLY A 125 13.20 -15.09 -15.47
N HIS A 126 13.16 -15.00 -14.15
CA HIS A 126 12.62 -13.86 -13.42
C HIS A 126 13.29 -12.53 -13.74
N GLU A 127 14.61 -12.48 -13.82
CA GLU A 127 15.37 -11.25 -14.09
C GLU A 127 15.00 -10.62 -15.45
N LYS A 128 14.82 -11.47 -16.48
CA LYS A 128 14.40 -10.99 -17.80
C LYS A 128 12.96 -10.50 -17.80
N LEU A 129 12.09 -11.16 -17.04
CA LEU A 129 10.70 -10.74 -16.86
C LEU A 129 10.63 -9.34 -16.18
N VAL A 130 11.40 -9.14 -15.12
CA VAL A 130 11.50 -7.84 -14.41
C VAL A 130 12.07 -6.77 -15.34
N THR A 131 13.10 -7.09 -16.11
CA THR A 131 13.67 -6.15 -17.10
C THR A 131 12.62 -5.73 -18.13
N ALA A 132 11.89 -6.67 -18.70
CA ALA A 132 10.83 -6.40 -19.66
C ALA A 132 9.69 -5.58 -19.04
N ARG A 133 9.29 -5.88 -17.81
CA ARG A 133 8.33 -5.08 -17.03
C ARG A 133 8.79 -3.63 -16.92
N ASN A 134 10.03 -3.42 -16.49
CA ASN A 134 10.57 -2.07 -16.29
C ASN A 134 10.66 -1.29 -17.61
N MET A 135 10.96 -1.94 -18.71
CA MET A 135 10.93 -1.32 -20.06
C MET A 135 9.50 -0.86 -20.41
N ILE A 136 8.50 -1.71 -20.19
CA ILE A 136 7.08 -1.36 -20.43
C ILE A 136 6.66 -0.17 -19.56
N LEU A 137 7.02 -0.16 -18.28
CA LEU A 137 6.73 0.95 -17.37
C LEU A 137 7.40 2.24 -17.84
N GLY A 138 8.65 2.17 -18.30
CA GLY A 138 9.36 3.31 -18.86
C GLY A 138 8.72 3.88 -20.13
N MET A 139 8.25 3.01 -21.04
CA MET A 139 7.50 3.44 -22.22
C MET A 139 6.14 4.03 -21.85
N ALA A 140 5.42 3.41 -20.92
CA ALA A 140 4.12 3.88 -20.45
C ALA A 140 4.21 5.25 -19.77
N ALA A 141 5.30 5.54 -19.05
CA ALA A 141 5.53 6.84 -18.42
C ALA A 141 5.74 7.98 -19.43
N GLN A 142 6.15 7.67 -20.65
CA GLN A 142 6.36 8.63 -21.74
C GLN A 142 5.09 8.85 -22.58
N ASP A 143 4.10 7.97 -22.50
CA ASP A 143 2.87 8.08 -23.29
C ASP A 143 1.84 8.95 -22.54
N LYS A 144 1.54 10.12 -23.11
CA LYS A 144 0.59 11.09 -22.52
C LYS A 144 -0.86 10.58 -22.41
N ARG A 145 -1.18 9.49 -23.09
CA ARG A 145 -2.52 8.86 -23.01
C ARG A 145 -2.66 7.95 -21.80
N LEU A 146 -1.54 7.62 -21.15
CA LEU A 146 -1.50 6.72 -19.98
C LEU A 146 -1.18 7.52 -18.74
N ALA A 147 -1.89 7.23 -17.65
CA ALA A 147 -1.66 7.83 -16.36
C ALA A 147 -1.69 6.75 -15.26
N GLY A 148 -0.79 6.85 -14.29
CA GLY A 148 -0.78 5.99 -13.12
C GLY A 148 -0.44 4.52 -13.41
N VAL A 149 0.28 4.22 -14.49
CA VAL A 149 0.71 2.85 -14.80
C VAL A 149 1.72 2.39 -13.77
N ARG A 150 1.42 1.28 -13.11
CA ARG A 150 2.24 0.74 -12.02
C ARG A 150 2.21 -0.79 -12.04
N PRO A 151 3.21 -1.47 -11.48
CA PRO A 151 3.15 -2.91 -11.27
C PRO A 151 2.04 -3.25 -10.27
N ASN A 152 1.35 -4.36 -10.50
CA ASN A 152 0.31 -4.87 -9.62
C ASN A 152 0.83 -6.10 -8.86
N GLY A 153 1.91 -5.95 -8.12
CA GLY A 153 2.53 -7.01 -7.35
C GLY A 153 3.56 -6.44 -6.39
N GLN A 154 4.00 -7.28 -5.48
CA GLN A 154 5.10 -6.92 -4.60
C GLN A 154 6.42 -6.88 -5.39
N GLU A 155 7.27 -5.91 -5.08
CA GLU A 155 8.63 -5.88 -5.59
C GLU A 155 9.45 -7.02 -4.98
N ASP A 156 10.50 -7.44 -5.69
CA ASP A 156 11.45 -8.40 -5.17
C ASP A 156 12.07 -7.87 -3.87
N THR A 157 12.00 -8.67 -2.84
CA THR A 157 12.54 -8.31 -1.53
C THR A 157 13.75 -9.16 -1.21
N PRO A 158 14.86 -8.56 -0.75
CA PRO A 158 15.99 -9.33 -0.26
C PRO A 158 15.56 -10.26 0.87
N GLN A 159 15.90 -11.52 0.77
CA GLN A 159 15.65 -12.52 1.81
C GLN A 159 16.98 -13.05 2.33
N TYR A 160 17.05 -13.24 3.65
CA TYR A 160 18.17 -13.94 4.26
C TYR A 160 17.88 -15.43 4.27
N LYS A 161 18.80 -16.21 3.69
CA LYS A 161 18.80 -17.66 3.85
C LYS A 161 19.68 -18.01 5.03
N ILE A 162 19.08 -18.58 6.06
CA ILE A 162 19.81 -19.04 7.24
C ILE A 162 20.37 -20.43 6.94
N TYR A 163 21.70 -20.58 7.00
CA TYR A 163 22.38 -21.84 6.97
C TYR A 163 22.77 -22.22 8.39
N VAL A 164 22.21 -23.31 8.87
CA VAL A 164 22.53 -23.83 10.21
C VAL A 164 23.55 -24.93 10.06
N ASP A 165 24.67 -24.79 10.76
CA ASP A 165 25.67 -25.83 10.92
C ASP A 165 25.21 -26.83 12.00
N ASN A 166 24.59 -27.90 11.56
CA ASN A 166 23.97 -28.88 12.44
C ASN A 166 25.02 -29.62 13.32
N GLU A 167 26.25 -29.86 12.83
CA GLU A 167 27.30 -30.50 13.60
C GLU A 167 27.76 -29.61 14.74
N LYS A 168 27.98 -28.34 14.46
CA LYS A 168 28.38 -27.34 15.45
C LYS A 168 27.27 -27.07 16.48
N ALA A 169 26.03 -26.97 16.02
CA ALA A 169 24.88 -26.79 16.91
C ALA A 169 24.72 -27.98 17.88
N SER A 170 24.83 -29.21 17.36
CA SER A 170 24.79 -30.42 18.18
C SER A 170 25.93 -30.50 19.18
N ALA A 171 27.15 -30.13 18.77
CA ALA A 171 28.32 -30.07 19.64
C ALA A 171 28.15 -29.05 20.78
N MET A 172 27.36 -27.97 20.53
CA MET A 172 27.00 -26.95 21.52
C MET A 172 25.76 -27.33 22.35
N GLY A 173 25.15 -28.48 22.15
CA GLY A 173 23.97 -28.93 22.87
C GLY A 173 22.66 -28.25 22.42
N VAL A 174 22.66 -27.62 21.25
CA VAL A 174 21.47 -26.95 20.68
C VAL A 174 20.77 -27.95 19.74
N SER A 175 19.55 -28.32 20.08
CA SER A 175 18.68 -29.14 19.22
C SER A 175 17.99 -28.21 18.20
N ILE A 176 18.15 -28.53 16.90
CA ILE A 176 17.47 -27.85 15.82
C ILE A 176 16.29 -28.72 15.40
N SER A 177 15.08 -28.23 15.68
CA SER A 177 13.80 -28.88 15.29
C SER A 177 13.16 -28.11 14.14
#